data_7d0f0a3049560c2c55401a3842e19b6d
#
_entry.id   7d0f0a3049560c2c55401a3842e19b6d
#
_cell.length_a   1.000
_cell.length_b   1.000
_cell.length_c   1.000
_cell.angle_alpha   90.00
_cell.angle_beta   90.00
_cell.angle_gamma   90.00
#
_symmetry.space_group_name_H-M   'P 1'
#
loop_
_entity.id
_entity.type
_entity.pdbx_description
1 polymer ?
#
loop_
_entity_poly.entity_id
_entity_poly.type
_entity_poly.pdbx_seq_one_letter_code
_entity_poly.pdbx_strand_id
1 'polypeptide(L)'
;ARTAVVLLHGCFLLAGASVGAFGLFGREVMNRRFGQASMIAYSSRSLPVSEQSILLAFLLKDTVYYLFFWVFPFVAGLALASPFTGIPPLTVLRFLATLSLAFLTGLSIVFLLSTVYVHSPRALLALLIAALAAILVPARTLDAGIISLLPPLGLYYAPSISLLATALLLIVVPSALSVRFLKIEYPEETRRFP
;
A
#
# COMPACT_ATOMS: atom_id res chain seq x y z
N ALA A 1 10.44 16.80 -17.72
CA ALA A 1 10.32 15.32 -17.74
C ALA A 1 10.56 14.71 -16.36
N ARG A 2 11.68 15.02 -15.65
CA ARG A 2 12.01 14.43 -14.33
C ARG A 2 10.93 14.69 -13.27
N THR A 3 10.43 15.91 -13.15
CA THR A 3 9.38 16.30 -12.21
C THR A 3 8.10 15.49 -12.42
N ALA A 4 7.68 15.27 -13.67
CA ALA A 4 6.49 14.49 -13.97
C ALA A 4 6.62 13.03 -13.54
N VAL A 5 7.78 12.41 -13.71
CA VAL A 5 8.05 11.03 -13.26
C VAL A 5 8.00 10.93 -11.75
N VAL A 6 8.60 11.89 -11.04
CA VAL A 6 8.55 11.95 -9.56
C VAL A 6 7.13 12.12 -9.06
N LEU A 7 6.38 13.07 -9.63
CA LEU A 7 4.97 13.29 -9.26
C LEU A 7 4.13 12.04 -9.52
N LEU A 8 4.34 11.37 -10.65
CA LEU A 8 3.60 10.17 -11.01
C LEU A 8 3.85 9.04 -9.99
N HIS A 9 5.10 8.75 -9.65
CA HIS A 9 5.42 7.75 -8.62
C HIS A 9 4.84 8.13 -7.24
N GLY A 10 4.89 9.44 -6.90
CA GLY A 10 4.26 9.95 -5.70
C GLY A 10 2.74 9.75 -5.68
N CYS A 11 2.05 10.02 -6.80
CA CYS A 11 0.62 9.79 -6.93
C CYS A 11 0.25 8.30 -6.75
N PHE A 12 1.00 7.39 -7.36
CA PHE A 12 0.75 5.95 -7.22
C PHE A 12 1.09 5.43 -5.82
N LEU A 13 2.12 5.96 -5.18
CA LEU A 13 2.42 5.67 -3.77
C LEU A 13 1.27 6.14 -2.86
N LEU A 14 0.76 7.34 -3.07
CA LEU A 14 -0.39 7.87 -2.31
C LEU A 14 -1.69 7.10 -2.60
N ALA A 15 -1.90 6.66 -3.85
CA ALA A 15 -3.03 5.81 -4.18
C ALA A 15 -2.95 4.47 -3.44
N GLY A 16 -1.79 3.82 -3.39
CA GLY A 16 -1.56 2.62 -2.58
C GLY A 16 -1.74 2.88 -1.10
N ALA A 17 -1.21 4.00 -0.59
CA ALA A 17 -1.38 4.43 0.80
C ALA A 17 -2.86 4.62 1.16
N SER A 18 -3.67 5.22 0.28
CA SER A 18 -5.11 5.40 0.50
C SER A 18 -5.84 4.07 0.62
N VAL A 19 -5.48 3.08 -0.21
CA VAL A 19 -6.04 1.72 -0.11
C VAL A 19 -5.63 1.05 1.21
N GLY A 20 -4.37 1.14 1.61
CA GLY A 20 -3.90 0.63 2.91
C GLY A 20 -4.56 1.31 4.11
N ALA A 21 -4.97 2.57 3.97
CA ALA A 21 -5.64 3.34 5.01
C ALA A 21 -7.10 2.92 5.26
N PHE A 22 -7.74 2.17 4.36
CA PHE A 22 -9.08 1.63 4.62
C PHE A 22 -9.12 0.78 5.88
N GLY A 23 -8.01 0.15 6.27
CA GLY A 23 -7.87 -0.53 7.56
C GLY A 23 -7.96 0.41 8.78
N LEU A 24 -7.57 1.69 8.64
CA LEU A 24 -7.66 2.72 9.71
C LEU A 24 -9.10 3.19 9.93
N PHE A 25 -9.85 3.34 8.86
CA PHE A 25 -11.24 3.80 8.90
C PHE A 25 -12.24 2.66 9.12
N GLY A 26 -11.74 1.43 9.29
CA GLY A 26 -12.49 0.19 9.14
C GLY A 26 -13.66 -0.02 10.10
N ARG A 27 -13.64 0.47 11.34
CA ARG A 27 -14.76 0.25 12.26
C ARG A 27 -16.03 1.01 11.86
N GLU A 28 -15.89 2.27 11.50
CA GLU A 28 -17.07 3.13 11.27
C GLU A 28 -17.55 3.09 9.82
N VAL A 29 -16.61 3.03 8.87
CA VAL A 29 -16.90 2.94 7.44
C VAL A 29 -17.33 1.53 7.04
N MET A 30 -16.72 0.48 7.61
CA MET A 30 -17.13 -0.91 7.38
C MET A 30 -18.53 -1.18 7.91
N ASN A 31 -18.88 -0.68 9.10
CA ASN A 31 -20.22 -0.87 9.66
C ASN A 31 -21.30 -0.06 8.91
N ARG A 32 -21.00 1.12 8.40
CA ARG A 32 -21.97 1.97 7.70
C ARG A 32 -22.15 1.65 6.21
N ARG A 33 -21.10 1.24 5.52
CA ARG A 33 -21.15 0.97 4.06
C ARG A 33 -21.13 -0.51 3.68
N PHE A 34 -20.61 -1.37 4.53
CA PHE A 34 -20.40 -2.78 4.24
C PHE A 34 -20.98 -3.68 5.33
N GLY A 35 -22.23 -3.49 5.67
CA GLY A 35 -22.96 -4.45 6.54
C GLY A 35 -22.79 -5.91 6.11
N GLN A 36 -22.46 -6.14 4.83
CA GLN A 36 -22.09 -7.45 4.29
C GLN A 36 -20.69 -7.92 4.69
N ALA A 37 -19.72 -7.01 4.93
CA ALA A 37 -18.38 -7.44 5.35
C ALA A 37 -18.36 -7.99 6.77
N SER A 38 -19.24 -7.50 7.65
CA SER A 38 -19.45 -8.10 8.97
C SER A 38 -20.06 -9.49 8.85
N MET A 39 -20.99 -9.71 7.92
CA MET A 39 -21.55 -11.05 7.64
C MET A 39 -20.49 -12.02 7.10
N ILE A 40 -19.59 -11.57 6.21
CA ILE A 40 -18.50 -12.40 5.70
C ILE A 40 -17.51 -12.75 6.81
N ALA A 41 -17.17 -11.80 7.69
CA ALA A 41 -16.34 -12.05 8.85
C ALA A 41 -17.02 -13.03 9.84
N TYR A 42 -18.33 -12.92 10.02
CA TYR A 42 -19.11 -13.86 10.84
C TYR A 42 -19.19 -15.27 10.23
N SER A 43 -19.45 -15.36 8.93
CA SER A 43 -19.51 -16.66 8.25
C SER A 43 -18.14 -17.33 8.14
N SER A 44 -17.06 -16.56 8.09
CA SER A 44 -15.70 -17.11 8.08
C SER A 44 -15.31 -17.73 9.43
N ARG A 45 -15.94 -17.34 10.53
CA ARG A 45 -15.72 -17.92 11.86
C ARG A 45 -16.22 -19.37 11.98
N SER A 46 -17.16 -19.77 11.16
CA SER A 46 -17.65 -21.16 11.07
C SER A 46 -16.76 -22.06 10.21
N LEU A 47 -15.80 -21.47 9.47
CA LEU A 47 -14.87 -22.23 8.65
C LEU A 47 -13.60 -22.58 9.45
N PRO A 48 -13.01 -23.76 9.25
CA PRO A 48 -11.76 -24.17 9.89
C PRO A 48 -10.55 -23.46 9.25
N VAL A 49 -10.60 -22.13 9.15
CA VAL A 49 -9.57 -21.32 8.50
C VAL A 49 -9.02 -20.31 9.52
N SER A 50 -7.71 -20.15 9.57
CA SER A 50 -7.08 -19.18 10.48
C SER A 50 -7.41 -17.74 10.08
N GLU A 51 -7.55 -16.86 11.07
CA GLU A 51 -7.77 -15.41 10.84
C GLU A 51 -6.68 -14.80 9.94
N GLN A 52 -5.44 -15.25 10.10
CA GLN A 52 -4.31 -14.81 9.27
C GLN A 52 -4.50 -15.17 7.79
N SER A 53 -5.01 -16.38 7.49
CA SER A 53 -5.30 -16.79 6.11
C SER A 53 -6.41 -15.95 5.48
N ILE A 54 -7.43 -15.61 6.26
CA ILE A 54 -8.52 -14.73 5.81
C ILE A 54 -7.97 -13.34 5.50
N LEU A 55 -7.17 -12.76 6.41
CA LEU A 55 -6.56 -11.45 6.20
C LEU A 55 -5.62 -11.43 5.00
N LEU A 56 -4.81 -12.47 4.83
CA LEU A 56 -3.91 -12.60 3.69
C LEU A 56 -4.71 -12.68 2.38
N ALA A 57 -5.79 -13.45 2.35
CA ALA A 57 -6.66 -13.57 1.18
C ALA A 57 -7.29 -12.21 0.81
N PHE A 58 -7.77 -11.44 1.80
CA PHE A 58 -8.27 -10.09 1.58
C PHE A 58 -7.18 -9.15 1.06
N LEU A 59 -6.00 -9.14 1.68
CA LEU A 59 -4.88 -8.32 1.25
C LEU A 59 -4.48 -8.62 -0.20
N LEU A 60 -4.36 -9.90 -0.54
CA LEU A 60 -4.01 -10.33 -1.90
C LEU A 60 -5.10 -9.95 -2.91
N LYS A 61 -6.36 -10.22 -2.58
CA LYS A 61 -7.50 -9.85 -3.43
C LYS A 61 -7.52 -8.35 -3.70
N ASP A 62 -7.42 -7.54 -2.65
CA ASP A 62 -7.46 -6.08 -2.77
C ASP A 62 -6.23 -5.55 -3.51
N THR A 63 -5.06 -6.11 -3.27
CA THR A 63 -3.83 -5.78 -4.00
C THR A 63 -4.01 -6.00 -5.51
N VAL A 64 -4.47 -7.19 -5.92
CA VAL A 64 -4.69 -7.52 -7.34
C VAL A 64 -5.75 -6.62 -7.95
N TYR A 65 -6.88 -6.44 -7.25
CA TYR A 65 -7.98 -5.60 -7.71
C TYR A 65 -7.55 -4.16 -7.94
N TYR A 66 -6.87 -3.54 -6.99
CA TYR A 66 -6.46 -2.14 -7.10
C TYR A 66 -5.28 -1.92 -8.02
N LEU A 67 -4.33 -2.87 -8.15
CA LEU A 67 -3.31 -2.83 -9.20
C LEU A 67 -3.95 -2.83 -10.59
N PHE A 68 -4.95 -3.69 -10.79
CA PHE A 68 -5.68 -3.76 -12.05
C PHE A 68 -6.48 -2.48 -12.30
N PHE A 69 -7.06 -1.87 -11.30
CA PHE A 69 -7.89 -0.66 -11.45
C PHE A 69 -7.09 0.64 -11.58
N TRP A 70 -5.93 0.74 -10.93
CA TRP A 70 -5.14 1.98 -10.93
C TRP A 70 -3.94 1.94 -11.87
N VAL A 71 -3.12 0.89 -11.78
CA VAL A 71 -1.86 0.84 -12.52
C VAL A 71 -2.09 0.43 -13.97
N PHE A 72 -2.87 -0.64 -14.17
CA PHE A 72 -3.07 -1.21 -15.50
C PHE A 72 -3.69 -0.22 -16.49
N PRO A 73 -4.79 0.50 -16.22
CA PRO A 73 -5.39 1.43 -17.19
C PRO A 73 -4.45 2.57 -17.57
N PHE A 74 -3.68 3.07 -16.58
CA PHE A 74 -2.69 4.11 -16.84
C PHE A 74 -1.59 3.62 -17.79
N VAL A 75 -1.03 2.45 -17.51
CA VAL A 75 0.05 1.89 -18.32
C VAL A 75 -0.47 1.44 -19.70
N ALA A 76 -1.69 0.91 -19.78
CA ALA A 76 -2.34 0.59 -21.04
C ALA A 76 -2.55 1.85 -21.89
N GLY A 77 -3.02 2.95 -21.29
CA GLY A 77 -3.11 4.25 -21.97
C GLY A 77 -1.75 4.74 -22.48
N LEU A 78 -0.70 4.61 -21.68
CA LEU A 78 0.66 4.96 -22.08
C LEU A 78 1.16 4.05 -23.22
N ALA A 79 0.86 2.75 -23.18
CA ALA A 79 1.22 1.80 -24.23
C ALA A 79 0.52 2.15 -25.57
N LEU A 80 -0.76 2.48 -25.52
CA LEU A 80 -1.53 2.92 -26.69
C LEU A 80 -1.03 4.25 -27.25
N ALA A 81 -0.56 5.16 -26.41
CA ALA A 81 0.01 6.44 -26.82
C ALA A 81 1.44 6.32 -27.34
N SER A 82 2.16 5.23 -27.02
CA SER A 82 3.58 5.08 -27.32
C SER A 82 3.95 5.21 -28.81
N PRO A 83 3.16 4.68 -29.79
CA PRO A 83 3.46 4.85 -31.20
C PRO A 83 3.39 6.32 -31.66
N PHE A 84 2.52 7.13 -31.02
CA PHE A 84 2.31 8.53 -31.37
C PHE A 84 3.28 9.48 -30.67
N THR A 85 3.78 9.08 -29.51
CA THR A 85 4.66 9.90 -28.66
C THR A 85 6.14 9.53 -28.80
N GLY A 86 6.45 8.45 -29.53
CA GLY A 86 7.82 7.94 -29.68
C GLY A 86 8.40 7.35 -28.38
N ILE A 87 7.56 7.00 -27.41
CA ILE A 87 8.02 6.39 -26.16
C ILE A 87 8.42 4.93 -26.43
N PRO A 88 9.65 4.50 -26.09
CA PRO A 88 10.06 3.12 -26.30
C PRO A 88 9.21 2.12 -25.47
N PRO A 89 8.86 0.94 -26.01
CA PRO A 89 8.11 -0.08 -25.27
C PRO A 89 8.77 -0.49 -23.94
N LEU A 90 10.10 -0.48 -23.87
CA LEU A 90 10.84 -0.74 -22.65
C LEU A 90 10.54 0.29 -21.54
N THR A 91 10.31 1.55 -21.92
CA THR A 91 9.93 2.60 -20.96
C THR A 91 8.54 2.35 -20.40
N VAL A 92 7.60 1.89 -21.23
CA VAL A 92 6.25 1.49 -20.77
C VAL A 92 6.34 0.35 -19.77
N LEU A 93 7.15 -0.67 -20.07
CA LEU A 93 7.37 -1.79 -19.14
C LEU A 93 8.04 -1.35 -17.83
N ARG A 94 8.99 -0.43 -17.89
CA ARG A 94 9.59 0.18 -16.69
C ARG A 94 8.56 0.91 -15.86
N PHE A 95 7.67 1.69 -16.47
CA PHE A 95 6.57 2.34 -15.76
C PHE A 95 5.65 1.31 -15.11
N LEU A 96 5.25 0.25 -15.82
CA LEU A 96 4.42 -0.81 -15.24
C LEU A 96 5.07 -1.38 -13.96
N ALA A 97 6.33 -1.75 -14.03
CA ALA A 97 7.03 -2.34 -12.90
C ALA A 97 7.20 -1.34 -11.74
N THR A 98 7.70 -0.14 -12.01
CA THR A 98 8.04 0.81 -10.94
C THR A 98 6.83 1.49 -10.33
N LEU A 99 5.75 1.74 -11.08
CA LEU A 99 4.49 2.26 -10.55
C LEU A 99 3.76 1.21 -9.71
N SER A 100 3.79 -0.08 -10.13
CA SER A 100 3.26 -1.18 -9.33
C SER A 100 4.01 -1.28 -8.00
N LEU A 101 5.35 -1.22 -8.01
CA LEU A 101 6.15 -1.23 -6.79
C LEU A 101 5.88 -0.01 -5.91
N ALA A 102 5.70 1.19 -6.48
CA ALA A 102 5.37 2.39 -5.74
C ALA A 102 4.00 2.26 -5.05
N PHE A 103 3.00 1.78 -5.79
CA PHE A 103 1.66 1.52 -5.27
C PHE A 103 1.70 0.50 -4.13
N LEU A 104 2.37 -0.65 -4.32
CA LEU A 104 2.49 -1.70 -3.32
C LEU A 104 3.25 -1.24 -2.08
N THR A 105 4.28 -0.42 -2.25
CA THR A 105 5.03 0.18 -1.12
C THR A 105 4.11 1.06 -0.28
N GLY A 106 3.35 1.95 -0.91
CA GLY A 106 2.38 2.80 -0.21
C GLY A 106 1.33 1.99 0.55
N LEU A 107 0.73 0.99 -0.12
CA LEU A 107 -0.25 0.08 0.47
C LEU A 107 0.30 -0.64 1.69
N SER A 108 1.48 -1.26 1.55
CA SER A 108 2.09 -2.08 2.61
C SER A 108 2.48 -1.27 3.84
N ILE A 109 3.07 -0.09 3.63
CA ILE A 109 3.46 0.80 4.74
C ILE A 109 2.22 1.26 5.51
N VAL A 110 1.20 1.74 4.81
CA VAL A 110 0.01 2.27 5.49
C VAL A 110 -0.82 1.14 6.10
N PHE A 111 -0.83 -0.05 5.52
CA PHE A 111 -1.43 -1.22 6.14
C PHE A 111 -0.75 -1.59 7.46
N LEU A 112 0.59 -1.50 7.54
CA LEU A 112 1.32 -1.66 8.80
C LEU A 112 0.97 -0.54 9.81
N LEU A 113 0.93 0.72 9.36
CA LEU A 113 0.53 1.83 10.22
C LEU A 113 -0.88 1.65 10.78
N SER A 114 -1.80 1.11 9.96
CA SER A 114 -3.16 0.76 10.37
C SER A 114 -3.15 -0.31 11.46
N THR A 115 -2.32 -1.32 11.32
CA THR A 115 -2.15 -2.39 12.32
C THR A 115 -1.62 -1.83 13.65
N VAL A 116 -0.61 -0.95 13.59
CA VAL A 116 -0.05 -0.27 14.77
C VAL A 116 -1.13 0.62 15.43
N TYR A 117 -1.93 1.33 14.65
CA TYR A 117 -3.01 2.17 15.17
C TYR A 117 -4.03 1.39 15.98
N VAL A 118 -4.46 0.23 15.48
CA VAL A 118 -5.43 -0.63 16.16
C VAL A 118 -4.89 -1.12 17.53
N HIS A 119 -3.58 -1.40 17.61
CA HIS A 119 -2.95 -1.84 18.86
C HIS A 119 -2.68 -0.70 19.83
N SER A 120 -2.17 0.43 19.34
CA SER A 120 -1.80 1.58 20.16
C SER A 120 -1.75 2.87 19.32
N PRO A 121 -2.76 3.75 19.44
CA PRO A 121 -2.72 5.06 18.77
C PRO A 121 -1.52 5.93 19.19
N ARG A 122 -1.04 5.76 20.44
CA ARG A 122 0.14 6.46 20.95
C ARG A 122 1.42 5.99 20.26
N ALA A 123 1.56 4.68 20.00
CA ALA A 123 2.69 4.13 19.27
C ALA A 123 2.71 4.62 17.82
N LEU A 124 1.55 4.72 17.16
CA LEU A 124 1.44 5.31 15.83
C LEU A 124 1.91 6.77 15.84
N LEU A 125 1.45 7.58 16.80
CA LEU A 125 1.86 8.98 16.89
C LEU A 125 3.38 9.11 17.07
N ALA A 126 3.97 8.31 17.95
CA ALA A 126 5.42 8.30 18.17
C ALA A 126 6.17 7.90 16.88
N LEU A 127 5.68 6.90 16.15
CA LEU A 127 6.28 6.45 14.90
C LEU A 127 6.16 7.51 13.79
N LEU A 128 5.04 8.21 13.70
CA LEU A 128 4.85 9.32 12.75
C LEU A 128 5.77 10.50 13.08
N ILE A 129 5.92 10.85 14.35
CA ILE A 129 6.85 11.90 14.77
C ILE A 129 8.30 11.50 14.44
N ALA A 130 8.69 10.26 14.72
CA ALA A 130 10.02 9.76 14.40
C ALA A 130 10.28 9.75 12.88
N ALA A 131 9.29 9.32 12.06
CA ALA A 131 9.38 9.35 10.61
C ALA A 131 9.50 10.77 10.07
N LEU A 132 8.72 11.72 10.61
CA LEU A 132 8.79 13.12 10.23
C LEU A 132 10.17 13.72 10.59
N ALA A 133 10.68 13.45 11.78
CA ALA A 133 12.02 13.87 12.19
C ALA A 133 13.10 13.29 11.27
N ALA A 134 13.00 12.01 10.91
CA ALA A 134 13.93 11.35 10.00
C ALA A 134 13.90 11.94 8.58
N ILE A 135 12.77 12.48 8.13
CA ILE A 135 12.65 13.17 6.84
C ILE A 135 13.19 14.59 6.92
N LEU A 136 12.96 15.29 8.02
CA LEU A 136 13.37 16.69 8.18
C LEU A 136 14.89 16.85 8.37
N VAL A 137 15.54 15.87 9.00
CA VAL A 137 17.00 15.92 9.24
C VAL A 137 17.82 15.90 7.95
N PRO A 138 17.56 15.05 6.94
CA PRO A 138 18.29 15.04 5.68
C PRO A 138 17.76 16.01 4.62
N ALA A 139 16.66 16.73 4.89
CA ALA A 139 16.05 17.65 3.90
C ALA A 139 16.96 18.82 3.47
N ARG A 140 18.11 18.99 4.12
CA ARG A 140 19.14 19.97 3.70
C ARG A 140 19.98 19.53 2.49
N THR A 141 19.81 18.27 2.01
CA THR A 141 20.52 17.69 0.86
C THR A 141 19.56 17.13 -0.17
N LEU A 142 18.54 17.89 -0.54
CA LEU A 142 17.32 17.45 -1.21
C LEU A 142 17.48 16.81 -2.60
N ASP A 143 18.55 17.06 -3.34
CA ASP A 143 18.63 16.59 -4.73
C ASP A 143 18.92 15.10 -4.91
N ALA A 144 19.67 14.47 -4.02
CA ALA A 144 19.93 13.04 -4.05
C ALA A 144 18.98 12.25 -3.13
N GLY A 145 18.41 12.90 -2.11
CA GLY A 145 17.65 12.27 -1.04
C GLY A 145 16.29 11.71 -1.46
N ILE A 146 15.56 12.39 -2.36
CA ILE A 146 14.22 11.92 -2.77
C ILE A 146 14.28 10.62 -3.58
N ILE A 147 15.30 10.46 -4.40
CA ILE A 147 15.48 9.25 -5.22
C ILE A 147 15.84 8.05 -4.34
N SER A 148 16.65 8.27 -3.30
CA SER A 148 17.01 7.21 -2.34
C SER A 148 15.89 6.90 -1.36
N LEU A 149 15.00 7.84 -1.07
CA LEU A 149 13.85 7.65 -0.18
C LEU A 149 12.74 6.80 -0.82
N LEU A 150 12.67 6.78 -2.14
CA LEU A 150 11.68 6.01 -2.92
C LEU A 150 12.38 5.01 -3.84
N PRO A 151 12.72 3.79 -3.35
CA PRO A 151 13.39 2.77 -4.15
C PRO A 151 12.72 2.48 -5.50
N PRO A 152 11.36 2.46 -5.63
CA PRO A 152 10.71 2.28 -6.93
C PRO A 152 11.04 3.39 -7.94
N LEU A 153 11.16 4.64 -7.47
CA LEU A 153 11.59 5.76 -8.32
C LEU A 153 13.06 5.63 -8.74
N GLY A 154 13.91 5.19 -7.81
CA GLY A 154 15.31 4.89 -8.10
C GLY A 154 15.47 3.84 -9.20
N LEU A 155 14.66 2.78 -9.15
CA LEU A 155 14.64 1.71 -10.16
C LEU A 155 14.25 2.21 -11.56
N TYR A 156 13.42 3.22 -11.66
CA TYR A 156 13.06 3.80 -12.95
C TYR A 156 14.28 4.47 -13.63
N TYR A 157 15.11 5.19 -12.86
CA TYR A 157 16.27 5.91 -13.38
C TYR A 157 17.52 5.02 -13.52
N ALA A 158 17.77 4.19 -12.51
CA ALA A 158 18.95 3.33 -12.42
C ALA A 158 18.54 1.94 -11.92
N PRO A 159 18.14 1.02 -12.79
CA PRO A 159 17.78 -0.35 -12.41
C PRO A 159 18.97 -1.01 -11.70
N SER A 160 18.76 -1.43 -10.45
CA SER A 160 19.76 -2.15 -9.66
C SER A 160 19.10 -3.21 -8.79
N ILE A 161 19.80 -4.32 -8.57
CA ILE A 161 19.30 -5.42 -7.74
C ILE A 161 19.12 -4.97 -6.30
N SER A 162 19.98 -4.11 -5.79
CA SER A 162 19.88 -3.58 -4.42
C SER A 162 18.61 -2.73 -4.23
N LEU A 163 18.28 -1.85 -5.19
CA LEU A 163 17.05 -1.06 -5.13
C LEU A 163 15.80 -1.94 -5.26
N LEU A 164 15.85 -2.98 -6.11
CA LEU A 164 14.76 -3.94 -6.22
C LEU A 164 14.56 -4.70 -4.91
N ALA A 165 15.63 -5.20 -4.33
CA ALA A 165 15.58 -5.90 -3.04
C ALA A 165 15.02 -4.99 -1.93
N THR A 166 15.46 -3.74 -1.88
CA THR A 166 14.95 -2.75 -0.91
C THR A 166 13.46 -2.47 -1.13
N ALA A 167 13.00 -2.29 -2.38
CA ALA A 167 11.59 -2.10 -2.68
C ALA A 167 10.75 -3.32 -2.26
N LEU A 168 11.22 -4.53 -2.56
CA LEU A 168 10.54 -5.76 -2.15
C LEU A 168 10.51 -5.93 -0.62
N LEU A 169 11.59 -5.60 0.09
CA LEU A 169 11.61 -5.61 1.55
C LEU A 169 10.60 -4.63 2.14
N LEU A 170 10.48 -3.42 1.58
CA LEU A 170 9.49 -2.42 1.99
C LEU A 170 8.04 -2.83 1.71
N ILE A 171 7.81 -3.81 0.87
CA ILE A 171 6.49 -4.38 0.61
C ILE A 171 6.25 -5.61 1.49
N VAL A 172 7.16 -6.57 1.48
CA VAL A 172 6.97 -7.88 2.13
C VAL A 172 7.00 -7.77 3.65
N VAL A 173 7.96 -7.04 4.21
CA VAL A 173 8.12 -6.96 5.67
C VAL A 173 6.92 -6.27 6.33
N PRO A 174 6.47 -5.08 5.90
CA PRO A 174 5.29 -4.45 6.50
C PRO A 174 4.02 -5.29 6.33
N SER A 175 3.82 -5.91 5.15
CA SER A 175 2.67 -6.77 4.89
C SER A 175 2.66 -8.01 5.80
N ALA A 176 3.80 -8.70 5.93
CA ALA A 176 3.92 -9.88 6.78
C ALA A 176 3.71 -9.55 8.27
N LEU A 177 4.28 -8.44 8.74
CA LEU A 177 4.07 -7.95 10.10
C LEU A 177 2.60 -7.62 10.33
N SER A 178 1.95 -6.94 9.39
CA SER A 178 0.54 -6.60 9.50
C SER A 178 -0.34 -7.84 9.60
N VAL A 179 -0.15 -8.81 8.71
CA VAL A 179 -0.93 -10.07 8.74
C VAL A 179 -0.69 -10.84 10.04
N ARG A 180 0.54 -10.81 10.59
CA ARG A 180 0.88 -11.51 11.83
C ARG A 180 0.29 -10.86 13.08
N PHE A 181 0.25 -9.54 13.13
CA PHE A 181 -0.14 -8.79 14.33
C PHE A 181 -1.57 -8.26 14.27
N LEU A 182 -2.20 -8.17 13.09
CA LEU A 182 -3.58 -7.74 13.01
C LEU A 182 -4.50 -8.80 13.61
N LYS A 183 -5.30 -8.39 14.60
CA LYS A 183 -6.38 -9.19 15.17
C LYS A 183 -7.70 -8.70 14.60
N ILE A 184 -8.54 -9.62 14.18
CA ILE A 184 -9.92 -9.31 13.81
C ILE A 184 -10.70 -9.16 15.12
N GLU A 185 -10.98 -7.92 15.53
CA GLU A 185 -11.93 -7.68 16.59
C GLU A 185 -13.35 -7.82 16.01
N TYR A 186 -13.99 -8.91 16.33
CA TYR A 186 -15.40 -9.08 16.07
C TYR A 186 -16.18 -8.15 17.02
N PRO A 187 -17.11 -7.33 16.54
CA PRO A 187 -17.98 -6.58 17.42
C PRO A 187 -18.75 -7.62 18.26
N GLU A 188 -18.49 -7.67 19.56
CA GLU A 188 -19.38 -8.30 20.51
C GLU A 188 -20.65 -7.45 20.54
N GLU A 189 -21.52 -7.69 19.59
CA GLU A 189 -22.91 -7.30 19.76
C GLU A 189 -23.41 -8.10 20.96
N THR A 190 -23.39 -7.44 22.10
CA THR A 190 -24.22 -7.81 23.22
C THR A 190 -25.63 -8.00 22.70
N ARG A 191 -25.98 -9.24 22.38
CA ARG A 191 -27.36 -9.64 22.13
C ARG A 191 -28.15 -9.39 23.39
N ARG A 192 -28.62 -8.19 23.55
CA ARG A 192 -29.84 -7.95 24.32
C ARG A 192 -30.98 -8.03 23.31
N PHE A 193 -31.37 -9.25 22.97
CA PHE A 193 -32.73 -9.47 22.53
C PHE A 193 -33.60 -9.32 23.77
N PRO A 194 -34.64 -8.49 23.71
CA PRO A 194 -35.65 -8.42 24.75
C PRO A 194 -36.40 -9.74 24.88
#